data_938d3124dbdcb0ce91ed288dd46381e5
#
_entry.id   938d3124dbdcb0ce91ed288dd46381e5
#
_cell.length_a   1.000
_cell.length_b   1.000
_cell.length_c   1.000
_cell.angle_alpha   90.00
_cell.angle_beta   90.00
_cell.angle_gamma   90.00
#
_symmetry.space_group_name_H-M   'P 1'
#
loop_
_entity.id
_entity.type
_entity.pdbx_description
1 polymer ?
#
loop_
_entity_poly.entity_id
_entity_poly.type
_entity_poly.pdbx_seq_one_letter_code
_entity_poly.pdbx_strand_id
1 'polypeptide(L)'
;MQDREKAFIKTLAQSKSTFGIGDDGVLLGDFVVANDAFFEGVHFKREWGSLESLIQKSFLVNLSDIYAMNAIPKYTLLTLCIPKDFKEARELARVFSRVAEKFGVKIVGGDTIVGEKLQIALTILGEKQKKTLFRKKIQKGDFLAYLSPRSPLNLAPKQAFGKNLRALKYALRFNQISKNSRFECPLVYPKMIFAFNDIAKAGMDISDGIFVELGRLGQINKVDFELLKPKGEWFYSPEEYQMLYALGAKNLKKAQNLAKKFRHHLVIFARAKRGKYQSLKKNWHC
;
A
#
# COMPACT_ATOMS: atom_id res chain seq x y z
N MET A 1 -2.49 -25.56 -5.59
CA MET A 1 -2.24 -24.74 -6.77
C MET A 1 -1.01 -23.91 -6.48
N GLN A 2 -0.05 -23.86 -7.38
CA GLN A 2 1.18 -23.06 -7.20
C GLN A 2 0.80 -21.57 -7.33
N ASP A 3 1.31 -20.75 -6.41
CA ASP A 3 1.16 -19.28 -6.48
C ASP A 3 1.91 -18.78 -7.72
N ARG A 4 1.16 -18.46 -8.78
CA ARG A 4 1.71 -18.11 -10.11
C ARG A 4 2.49 -16.79 -10.04
N GLU A 5 1.97 -15.81 -9.33
CA GLU A 5 2.61 -14.51 -9.12
C GLU A 5 3.97 -14.68 -8.43
N LYS A 6 3.98 -15.39 -7.32
CA LYS A 6 5.20 -15.64 -6.55
C LYS A 6 6.24 -16.43 -7.35
N ALA A 7 5.80 -17.42 -8.13
CA ALA A 7 6.69 -18.18 -9.01
C ALA A 7 7.31 -17.28 -10.08
N PHE A 8 6.50 -16.43 -10.72
CA PHE A 8 6.96 -15.49 -11.75
C PHE A 8 7.97 -14.49 -11.18
N ILE A 9 7.61 -13.78 -10.07
CA ILE A 9 8.50 -12.79 -9.45
C ILE A 9 9.81 -13.43 -9.00
N LYS A 10 9.76 -14.62 -8.38
CA LYS A 10 10.96 -15.34 -7.95
C LYS A 10 11.89 -15.68 -9.12
N THR A 11 11.33 -16.17 -10.22
CA THR A 11 12.11 -16.51 -11.41
C THR A 11 12.72 -15.27 -12.05
N LEU A 12 11.92 -14.20 -12.18
CA LEU A 12 12.39 -12.92 -12.72
C LEU A 12 13.51 -12.32 -11.86
N ALA A 13 13.37 -12.32 -10.55
CA ALA A 13 14.36 -11.76 -9.62
C ALA A 13 15.71 -12.52 -9.64
N GLN A 14 15.77 -13.73 -10.20
CA GLN A 14 17.01 -14.49 -10.40
C GLN A 14 17.70 -14.14 -11.72
N SER A 15 17.04 -13.41 -12.61
CA SER A 15 17.62 -13.01 -13.91
C SER A 15 18.67 -11.92 -13.74
N LYS A 16 19.69 -11.96 -14.60
CA LYS A 16 20.70 -10.89 -14.68
C LYS A 16 20.14 -9.57 -15.25
N SER A 17 18.97 -9.61 -15.87
CA SER A 17 18.28 -8.45 -16.45
C SER A 17 17.43 -7.67 -15.45
N THR A 18 17.43 -8.05 -14.16
CA THR A 18 16.60 -7.42 -13.14
C THR A 18 17.43 -6.74 -12.06
N PHE A 19 16.90 -5.63 -11.56
CA PHE A 19 17.50 -4.86 -10.49
C PHE A 19 16.44 -4.38 -9.51
N GLY A 20 16.72 -4.45 -8.20
CA GLY A 20 15.91 -3.80 -7.15
C GLY A 20 14.56 -4.45 -6.84
N ILE A 21 14.24 -5.63 -7.38
CA ILE A 21 12.98 -6.33 -7.09
C ILE A 21 12.91 -6.75 -5.61
N GLY A 22 11.74 -6.53 -4.99
CA GLY A 22 11.42 -7.03 -3.65
C GLY A 22 11.22 -5.96 -2.58
N ASP A 23 11.18 -4.70 -2.97
CA ASP A 23 10.71 -3.58 -2.15
C ASP A 23 9.40 -2.99 -2.70
N ASP A 24 8.83 -1.94 -2.08
CA ASP A 24 7.63 -1.25 -2.56
C ASP A 24 7.88 -0.51 -3.89
N GLY A 25 9.13 -0.20 -4.17
CA GLY A 25 9.59 0.39 -5.42
C GLY A 25 11.09 0.22 -5.56
N VAL A 26 11.66 0.80 -6.60
CA VAL A 26 13.10 0.77 -6.86
C VAL A 26 13.69 2.18 -6.81
N LEU A 27 14.88 2.32 -6.21
CA LEU A 27 15.63 3.57 -6.22
C LEU A 27 16.49 3.64 -7.48
N LEU A 28 16.20 4.59 -8.37
CA LEU A 28 16.94 4.87 -9.60
C LEU A 28 17.46 6.32 -9.54
N GLY A 29 18.75 6.48 -9.28
CA GLY A 29 19.34 7.81 -9.08
C GLY A 29 18.69 8.55 -7.91
N ASP A 30 18.02 9.67 -8.21
CA ASP A 30 17.32 10.49 -7.22
C ASP A 30 15.82 10.18 -7.11
N PHE A 31 15.32 9.21 -7.88
CA PHE A 31 13.92 8.85 -7.90
C PHE A 31 13.66 7.46 -7.33
N VAL A 32 12.62 7.36 -6.54
CA VAL A 32 11.93 6.10 -6.24
C VAL A 32 10.86 5.92 -7.32
N VAL A 33 10.85 4.75 -7.93
CA VAL A 33 9.89 4.38 -8.99
C VAL A 33 9.08 3.19 -8.51
N ALA A 34 7.76 3.32 -8.55
CA ALA A 34 6.82 2.24 -8.27
C ALA A 34 5.80 2.14 -9.41
N ASN A 35 5.27 0.94 -9.63
CA ASN A 35 4.24 0.68 -10.63
C ASN A 35 3.20 -0.28 -10.08
N ASP A 36 1.95 0.13 -10.15
CA ASP A 36 0.80 -0.71 -9.84
C ASP A 36 -0.26 -0.70 -10.92
N ALA A 37 -0.91 -1.84 -11.04
CA ALA A 37 -2.06 -2.05 -11.89
C ALA A 37 -3.36 -2.00 -11.06
N PHE A 38 -4.38 -1.33 -11.58
CA PHE A 38 -5.70 -1.24 -10.99
C PHE A 38 -6.75 -1.57 -12.07
N PHE A 39 -7.13 -2.85 -12.16
CA PHE A 39 -7.87 -3.42 -13.27
C PHE A 39 -9.29 -3.81 -12.88
N GLU A 40 -10.25 -3.41 -13.72
CA GLU A 40 -11.66 -3.80 -13.60
C GLU A 40 -11.82 -5.33 -13.69
N GLY A 41 -12.60 -5.89 -12.75
CA GLY A 41 -12.81 -7.33 -12.62
C GLY A 41 -11.74 -8.05 -11.82
N VAL A 42 -10.62 -7.36 -11.47
CA VAL A 42 -9.57 -7.87 -10.59
C VAL A 42 -9.57 -7.10 -9.28
N HIS A 43 -9.40 -5.78 -9.35
CA HIS A 43 -9.27 -4.91 -8.18
C HIS A 43 -10.55 -4.15 -7.84
N PHE A 44 -11.39 -3.91 -8.83
CA PHE A 44 -12.66 -3.18 -8.68
C PHE A 44 -13.68 -3.60 -9.72
N LYS A 45 -14.93 -3.14 -9.55
CA LYS A 45 -15.97 -3.10 -10.55
C LYS A 45 -16.42 -1.65 -10.72
N ARG A 46 -16.78 -1.23 -11.94
CA ARG A 46 -17.16 0.17 -12.23
C ARG A 46 -18.34 0.64 -11.38
N GLU A 47 -19.27 -0.25 -11.06
CA GLU A 47 -20.44 0.02 -10.21
C GLU A 47 -20.11 0.16 -8.71
N TRP A 48 -18.89 -0.14 -8.28
CA TRP A 48 -18.52 -0.04 -6.87
C TRP A 48 -18.26 1.39 -6.39
N GLY A 49 -18.08 2.35 -7.29
CA GLY A 49 -17.83 3.73 -6.90
C GLY A 49 -18.03 4.71 -8.04
N SER A 50 -17.88 5.99 -7.74
CA SER A 50 -17.80 7.00 -8.78
C SER A 50 -16.49 6.86 -9.56
N LEU A 51 -16.47 7.36 -10.80
CA LEU A 51 -15.25 7.41 -11.60
C LEU A 51 -14.13 8.10 -10.85
N GLU A 52 -14.44 9.19 -10.15
CA GLU A 52 -13.46 9.93 -9.35
C GLU A 52 -12.91 9.12 -8.18
N SER A 53 -13.76 8.39 -7.43
CA SER A 53 -13.28 7.56 -6.32
C SER A 53 -12.42 6.40 -6.80
N LEU A 54 -12.73 5.78 -7.93
CA LEU A 54 -11.95 4.71 -8.53
C LEU A 54 -10.58 5.22 -8.99
N ILE A 55 -10.53 6.36 -9.71
CA ILE A 55 -9.27 6.96 -10.15
C ILE A 55 -8.46 7.43 -8.93
N GLN A 56 -9.10 8.04 -7.94
CA GLN A 56 -8.40 8.43 -6.70
C GLN A 56 -7.77 7.23 -6.00
N LYS A 57 -8.47 6.10 -5.93
CA LYS A 57 -7.94 4.86 -5.35
C LYS A 57 -6.75 4.34 -6.15
N SER A 58 -6.80 4.35 -7.49
CA SER A 58 -5.68 3.91 -8.32
C SER A 58 -4.39 4.71 -8.08
N PHE A 59 -4.52 6.03 -7.83
CA PHE A 59 -3.38 6.84 -7.41
C PHE A 59 -2.90 6.47 -6.00
N LEU A 60 -3.82 6.31 -5.04
CA LEU A 60 -3.47 6.04 -3.64
C LEU A 60 -2.75 4.71 -3.46
N VAL A 61 -3.10 3.69 -4.24
CA VAL A 61 -2.41 2.39 -4.26
C VAL A 61 -0.93 2.58 -4.58
N ASN A 62 -0.61 3.27 -5.68
CA ASN A 62 0.75 3.56 -6.09
C ASN A 62 1.49 4.56 -5.18
N LEU A 63 0.77 5.59 -4.72
CA LEU A 63 1.35 6.62 -3.85
C LEU A 63 1.77 6.03 -2.50
N SER A 64 1.09 4.98 -2.02
CA SER A 64 1.48 4.33 -0.77
C SER A 64 2.89 3.75 -0.85
N ASP A 65 3.26 3.14 -1.97
CA ASP A 65 4.62 2.62 -2.21
C ASP A 65 5.68 3.71 -2.20
N ILE A 66 5.41 4.81 -2.89
CA ILE A 66 6.32 5.96 -2.94
C ILE A 66 6.53 6.54 -1.54
N TYR A 67 5.44 6.71 -0.77
CA TYR A 67 5.52 7.20 0.60
C TYR A 67 6.21 6.18 1.53
N ALA A 68 5.96 4.88 1.36
CA ALA A 68 6.62 3.84 2.15
C ALA A 68 8.12 3.89 2.00
N MET A 69 8.62 4.17 0.80
CA MET A 69 10.04 4.32 0.52
C MET A 69 10.61 5.72 0.84
N ASN A 70 9.83 6.58 1.49
CA ASN A 70 10.24 7.94 1.89
C ASN A 70 10.59 8.86 0.72
N ALA A 71 9.75 8.86 -0.32
CA ALA A 71 9.90 9.73 -1.47
C ALA A 71 8.66 10.62 -1.66
N ILE A 72 8.87 11.80 -2.24
CA ILE A 72 7.81 12.77 -2.54
C ILE A 72 7.37 12.54 -3.99
N PRO A 73 6.13 12.12 -4.25
CA PRO A 73 5.62 11.93 -5.62
C PRO A 73 5.76 13.21 -6.45
N LYS A 74 6.18 13.08 -7.70
CA LYS A 74 6.36 14.21 -8.63
C LYS A 74 5.70 13.97 -9.97
N TYR A 75 5.96 12.82 -10.57
CA TYR A 75 5.55 12.51 -11.93
C TYR A 75 4.87 11.15 -12.01
N THR A 76 4.02 10.99 -13.01
CA THR A 76 3.45 9.68 -13.34
C THR A 76 3.35 9.46 -14.84
N LEU A 77 3.60 8.23 -15.25
CA LEU A 77 3.18 7.70 -16.54
C LEU A 77 1.86 6.97 -16.34
N LEU A 78 0.89 7.20 -17.21
CA LEU A 78 -0.43 6.60 -17.16
C LEU A 78 -0.62 5.67 -18.36
N THR A 79 -0.73 4.37 -18.11
CA THR A 79 -1.21 3.41 -19.11
C THR A 79 -2.69 3.13 -18.87
N LEU A 80 -3.51 3.33 -19.89
CA LEU A 80 -4.97 3.29 -19.78
C LEU A 80 -5.58 2.44 -20.88
N CYS A 81 -6.42 1.48 -20.52
CA CYS A 81 -7.33 0.82 -21.43
C CYS A 81 -8.74 1.37 -21.19
N ILE A 82 -9.31 2.05 -22.20
CA ILE A 82 -10.66 2.63 -22.15
C ILE A 82 -11.64 1.59 -22.67
N PRO A 83 -12.72 1.25 -21.92
CA PRO A 83 -13.76 0.34 -22.43
C PRO A 83 -14.44 0.88 -23.69
N LYS A 84 -14.76 0.03 -24.65
CA LYS A 84 -15.46 0.38 -25.90
C LYS A 84 -16.82 1.04 -25.65
N ASP A 85 -17.50 0.67 -24.56
CA ASP A 85 -18.79 1.21 -24.15
C ASP A 85 -18.68 2.56 -23.41
N PHE A 86 -17.46 3.02 -23.12
CA PHE A 86 -17.22 4.24 -22.36
C PHE A 86 -17.30 5.48 -23.26
N LYS A 87 -18.43 6.20 -23.19
CA LYS A 87 -18.73 7.33 -24.09
C LYS A 87 -18.01 8.64 -23.69
N GLU A 88 -17.55 8.74 -22.44
CA GLU A 88 -17.12 10.01 -21.84
C GLU A 88 -15.59 10.09 -21.64
N ALA A 89 -14.80 9.76 -22.68
CA ALA A 89 -13.33 9.78 -22.59
C ALA A 89 -12.77 11.15 -22.16
N ARG A 90 -13.43 12.26 -22.55
CA ARG A 90 -13.02 13.61 -22.14
C ARG A 90 -13.22 13.84 -20.64
N GLU A 91 -14.32 13.33 -20.07
CA GLU A 91 -14.54 13.42 -18.61
C GLU A 91 -13.56 12.54 -17.86
N LEU A 92 -13.27 11.35 -18.35
CA LEU A 92 -12.22 10.48 -17.81
C LEU A 92 -10.87 11.23 -17.71
N ALA A 93 -10.47 11.91 -18.78
CA ALA A 93 -9.23 12.71 -18.79
C ALA A 93 -9.26 13.85 -17.75
N ARG A 94 -10.41 14.56 -17.64
CA ARG A 94 -10.58 15.62 -16.62
C ARG A 94 -10.48 15.08 -15.20
N VAL A 95 -11.07 13.90 -14.94
CA VAL A 95 -10.98 13.28 -13.61
C VAL A 95 -9.53 12.88 -13.29
N PHE A 96 -8.81 12.29 -14.24
CA PHE A 96 -7.37 12.00 -14.04
C PHE A 96 -6.58 13.28 -13.74
N SER A 97 -6.82 14.37 -14.46
CA SER A 97 -6.16 15.66 -14.22
C SER A 97 -6.44 16.20 -12.82
N ARG A 98 -7.72 16.26 -12.41
CA ARG A 98 -8.09 16.74 -11.06
C ARG A 98 -7.48 15.89 -9.95
N VAL A 99 -7.47 14.57 -10.11
CA VAL A 99 -6.91 13.65 -9.11
C VAL A 99 -5.39 13.78 -9.04
N ALA A 100 -4.72 13.86 -10.18
CA ALA A 100 -3.27 14.08 -10.23
C ALA A 100 -2.88 15.41 -9.55
N GLU A 101 -3.59 16.49 -9.85
CA GLU A 101 -3.41 17.79 -9.21
C GLU A 101 -3.63 17.75 -7.70
N LYS A 102 -4.70 17.08 -7.24
CA LYS A 102 -4.99 16.86 -5.80
C LYS A 102 -3.82 16.22 -5.05
N PHE A 103 -3.11 15.30 -5.69
CA PHE A 103 -1.94 14.63 -5.11
C PHE A 103 -0.61 15.33 -5.43
N GLY A 104 -0.62 16.43 -6.15
CA GLY A 104 0.59 17.17 -6.53
C GLY A 104 1.49 16.40 -7.51
N VAL A 105 0.90 15.51 -8.32
CA VAL A 105 1.60 14.67 -9.30
C VAL A 105 1.31 15.17 -10.71
N LYS A 106 2.33 15.25 -11.56
CA LYS A 106 2.16 15.61 -12.99
C LYS A 106 2.14 14.37 -13.86
N ILE A 107 1.11 14.21 -14.68
CA ILE A 107 1.06 13.18 -15.73
C ILE A 107 1.98 13.65 -16.85
N VAL A 108 3.06 12.92 -17.11
CA VAL A 108 4.10 13.30 -18.07
C VAL A 108 4.12 12.46 -19.34
N GLY A 109 3.25 11.47 -19.43
CA GLY A 109 3.10 10.60 -20.58
C GLY A 109 2.42 9.31 -20.23
N GLY A 110 2.52 8.33 -21.11
CA GLY A 110 1.94 7.01 -20.97
C GLY A 110 1.44 6.46 -22.28
N ASP A 111 0.49 5.54 -22.23
CA ASP A 111 -0.14 4.91 -23.38
C ASP A 111 -1.65 4.79 -23.18
N THR A 112 -2.43 4.88 -24.25
CA THR A 112 -3.89 4.75 -24.20
C THR A 112 -4.38 3.85 -25.32
N ILE A 113 -5.06 2.77 -24.93
CA ILE A 113 -5.67 1.83 -25.85
C ILE A 113 -7.17 1.70 -25.59
N VAL A 114 -7.88 1.07 -26.51
CA VAL A 114 -9.32 0.75 -26.37
C VAL A 114 -9.47 -0.76 -26.21
N GLY A 115 -10.27 -1.19 -25.23
CA GLY A 115 -10.49 -2.61 -24.96
C GLY A 115 -11.84 -2.91 -24.34
N GLU A 116 -11.97 -4.01 -23.60
CA GLU A 116 -13.23 -4.47 -23.04
C GLU A 116 -13.50 -3.93 -21.63
N LYS A 117 -12.44 -3.64 -20.86
CA LYS A 117 -12.53 -3.24 -19.44
C LYS A 117 -11.66 -2.06 -19.16
N LEU A 118 -12.05 -1.27 -18.15
CA LEU A 118 -11.22 -0.19 -17.64
C LEU A 118 -9.98 -0.77 -16.92
N GLN A 119 -8.81 -0.48 -17.47
CA GLN A 119 -7.55 -0.89 -16.87
C GLN A 119 -6.67 0.34 -16.71
N ILE A 120 -6.15 0.54 -15.52
CA ILE A 120 -5.31 1.66 -15.15
C ILE A 120 -3.99 1.09 -14.63
N ALA A 121 -2.87 1.50 -15.20
CA ALA A 121 -1.57 1.25 -14.60
C ALA A 121 -0.83 2.60 -14.48
N LEU A 122 -0.30 2.86 -13.29
CA LEU A 122 0.44 4.07 -13.00
C LEU A 122 1.88 3.71 -12.67
N THR A 123 2.81 4.38 -13.32
CA THR A 123 4.21 4.36 -12.89
C THR A 123 4.51 5.71 -12.26
N ILE A 124 4.67 5.75 -10.93
CA ILE A 124 4.93 6.98 -10.19
C ILE A 124 6.42 7.12 -9.92
N LEU A 125 6.94 8.31 -10.17
CA LEU A 125 8.29 8.71 -9.85
C LEU A 125 8.23 9.71 -8.68
N GLY A 126 8.81 9.32 -7.55
CA GLY A 126 8.92 10.15 -6.35
C GLY A 126 10.36 10.56 -6.11
N GLU A 127 10.60 11.83 -5.83
CA GLU A 127 11.91 12.35 -5.46
C GLU A 127 12.29 11.84 -4.07
N LYS A 128 13.43 11.12 -3.97
CA LYS A 128 13.91 10.59 -2.70
C LYS A 128 14.18 11.70 -1.69
N GLN A 129 13.91 11.46 -0.44
CA GLN A 129 14.34 12.29 0.67
C GLN A 129 15.74 11.87 1.14
N LYS A 130 16.25 12.49 2.20
CA LYS A 130 17.57 12.21 2.78
C LYS A 130 17.82 10.71 3.08
N LYS A 131 16.76 9.98 3.42
CA LYS A 131 16.80 8.55 3.75
C LYS A 131 15.71 7.82 2.99
N THR A 132 16.09 6.88 2.14
CA THR A 132 15.15 5.91 1.59
C THR A 132 14.87 4.81 2.61
N LEU A 133 13.62 4.48 2.84
CA LEU A 133 13.21 3.40 3.71
C LEU A 133 12.97 2.14 2.86
N PHE A 134 13.51 1.02 3.29
CA PHE A 134 13.40 -0.28 2.63
C PHE A 134 12.76 -1.31 3.56
N ARG A 135 12.29 -2.42 3.02
CA ARG A 135 11.81 -3.59 3.76
C ARG A 135 12.91 -4.33 4.54
N LYS A 136 14.18 -4.00 4.31
CA LYS A 136 15.38 -4.61 4.89
C LYS A 136 15.81 -3.92 6.18
N LYS A 137 16.74 -4.57 6.95
CA LYS A 137 17.36 -4.12 8.20
C LYS A 137 16.54 -4.40 9.47
N ILE A 138 15.55 -5.29 9.43
CA ILE A 138 14.90 -5.78 10.64
C ILE A 138 15.81 -6.79 11.35
N GLN A 139 16.00 -6.63 12.65
CA GLN A 139 16.85 -7.47 13.48
C GLN A 139 16.08 -8.00 14.69
N LYS A 140 16.59 -9.08 15.31
CA LYS A 140 16.07 -9.57 16.59
C LYS A 140 15.92 -8.43 17.59
N GLY A 141 14.75 -8.34 18.22
CA GLY A 141 14.42 -7.32 19.21
C GLY A 141 13.73 -6.08 18.65
N ASP A 142 13.67 -5.89 17.33
CA ASP A 142 12.90 -4.80 16.74
C ASP A 142 11.39 -5.06 16.88
N PHE A 143 10.63 -4.00 17.00
CA PHE A 143 9.17 -4.03 17.17
C PHE A 143 8.48 -3.68 15.86
N LEU A 144 7.43 -4.42 15.53
CA LEU A 144 6.56 -4.16 14.38
C LEU A 144 5.34 -3.39 14.87
N ALA A 145 5.03 -2.30 14.18
CA ALA A 145 3.94 -1.42 14.54
C ALA A 145 3.27 -0.80 13.31
N TYR A 146 1.99 -0.45 13.48
CA TYR A 146 1.24 0.39 12.55
C TYR A 146 0.56 1.55 13.31
N LEU A 147 0.02 2.51 12.58
CA LEU A 147 -0.65 3.67 13.13
C LEU A 147 -2.16 3.55 13.01
N SER A 148 -2.88 3.85 14.08
CA SER A 148 -4.34 3.89 14.10
C SER A 148 -4.81 5.26 14.59
N PRO A 149 -5.80 5.89 13.97
CA PRO A 149 -6.35 7.16 14.42
C PRO A 149 -6.84 7.08 15.89
N ARG A 150 -6.63 8.16 16.65
CA ARG A 150 -6.96 8.19 18.10
C ARG A 150 -8.43 8.27 18.43
N SER A 151 -9.20 8.94 17.59
CA SER A 151 -10.59 9.21 17.91
C SER A 151 -11.53 8.54 16.94
N PRO A 152 -12.30 7.56 17.38
CA PRO A 152 -13.44 7.08 16.61
C PRO A 152 -14.58 8.12 16.51
N LEU A 153 -14.56 9.21 17.33
CA LEU A 153 -15.62 10.22 17.35
C LEU A 153 -15.68 11.08 16.08
N ASN A 154 -14.55 11.23 15.36
CA ASN A 154 -14.47 12.01 14.13
C ASN A 154 -14.26 11.15 12.86
N LEU A 155 -14.17 9.83 13.02
CA LEU A 155 -14.08 8.89 11.92
C LEU A 155 -15.33 8.04 11.91
N ALA A 156 -16.00 7.96 10.75
CA ALA A 156 -17.03 6.95 10.59
C ALA A 156 -16.45 5.57 10.93
N PRO A 157 -17.21 4.67 11.59
CA PRO A 157 -16.74 3.31 11.93
C PRO A 157 -16.13 2.55 10.76
N LYS A 158 -16.54 2.88 9.53
CA LYS A 158 -16.05 2.35 8.27
C LYS A 158 -14.62 2.77 7.90
N GLN A 159 -14.07 3.79 8.55
CA GLN A 159 -12.72 4.33 8.31
C GLN A 159 -11.67 3.80 9.30
N ALA A 160 -12.06 2.94 10.23
CA ALA A 160 -11.13 2.34 11.17
C ALA A 160 -10.22 1.31 10.47
N PHE A 161 -8.95 1.27 10.89
CA PHE A 161 -8.00 0.24 10.42
C PHE A 161 -8.53 -1.18 10.71
N GLY A 162 -8.31 -2.11 9.79
CA GLY A 162 -8.69 -3.51 9.95
C GLY A 162 -10.14 -3.82 9.57
N LYS A 163 -10.84 -2.92 8.91
CA LYS A 163 -12.24 -3.10 8.49
C LYS A 163 -12.43 -3.44 7.02
N ASN A 164 -11.38 -3.31 6.21
CA ASN A 164 -11.49 -3.53 4.76
C ASN A 164 -11.82 -4.98 4.39
N LEU A 165 -11.43 -5.97 5.22
CA LEU A 165 -11.84 -7.36 5.01
C LEU A 165 -13.37 -7.52 5.00
N ARG A 166 -14.08 -6.83 5.89
CA ARG A 166 -15.56 -6.85 5.90
C ARG A 166 -16.13 -6.10 4.69
N ALA A 167 -15.52 -4.96 4.35
CA ALA A 167 -15.94 -4.18 3.21
C ALA A 167 -15.76 -4.96 1.90
N LEU A 168 -14.64 -5.65 1.73
CA LEU A 168 -14.40 -6.52 0.58
C LEU A 168 -15.40 -7.68 0.51
N LYS A 169 -15.64 -8.39 1.61
CA LYS A 169 -16.65 -9.46 1.66
C LYS A 169 -18.05 -8.95 1.32
N TYR A 170 -18.41 -7.76 1.79
CA TYR A 170 -19.68 -7.11 1.46
C TYR A 170 -19.76 -6.78 -0.03
N ALA A 171 -18.69 -6.18 -0.58
CA ALA A 171 -18.62 -5.82 -2.00
C ALA A 171 -18.76 -7.06 -2.90
N LEU A 172 -18.06 -8.15 -2.58
CA LEU A 172 -18.12 -9.40 -3.35
C LEU A 172 -19.50 -10.08 -3.26
N ARG A 173 -20.17 -10.01 -2.10
CA ARG A 173 -21.48 -10.66 -1.89
C ARG A 173 -22.63 -9.86 -2.50
N PHE A 174 -22.63 -8.54 -2.37
CA PHE A 174 -23.75 -7.68 -2.72
C PHE A 174 -23.50 -6.79 -3.95
N ASN A 175 -22.30 -6.91 -4.54
CA ASN A 175 -21.86 -6.04 -5.65
C ASN A 175 -21.95 -4.54 -5.33
N GLN A 176 -21.77 -4.16 -4.08
CA GLN A 176 -21.85 -2.79 -3.59
C GLN A 176 -20.74 -2.51 -2.60
N ILE A 177 -20.25 -1.27 -2.57
CA ILE A 177 -19.33 -0.82 -1.54
C ILE A 177 -19.99 0.18 -0.60
N SER A 178 -19.47 0.22 0.61
CA SER A 178 -19.88 1.22 1.59
C SER A 178 -19.25 2.56 1.24
N LYS A 179 -20.04 3.52 0.77
CA LYS A 179 -19.57 4.89 0.45
C LYS A 179 -18.80 5.51 1.61
N ASN A 180 -17.78 6.28 1.29
CA ASN A 180 -16.86 6.92 2.25
C ASN A 180 -16.17 5.91 3.19
N SER A 181 -16.09 4.65 2.80
CA SER A 181 -15.32 3.65 3.52
C SER A 181 -13.83 3.81 3.21
N ARG A 182 -12.99 3.29 4.11
CA ARG A 182 -11.55 3.21 3.85
C ARG A 182 -11.21 2.28 2.68
N PHE A 183 -12.06 1.31 2.40
CA PHE A 183 -11.95 0.44 1.24
C PHE A 183 -12.19 1.18 -0.09
N GLU A 184 -13.16 2.11 -0.13
CA GLU A 184 -13.38 2.97 -1.29
C GLU A 184 -12.27 4.01 -1.47
N CYS A 185 -11.91 4.68 -0.35
CA CYS A 185 -10.93 5.74 -0.35
C CYS A 185 -9.92 5.52 0.79
N PRO A 186 -8.79 4.89 0.51
CA PRO A 186 -7.74 4.69 1.50
C PRO A 186 -7.28 6.01 2.13
N LEU A 187 -6.97 5.98 3.42
CA LEU A 187 -6.50 7.15 4.16
C LEU A 187 -4.98 7.11 4.27
N VAL A 188 -4.33 7.96 3.52
CA VAL A 188 -2.88 8.12 3.53
C VAL A 188 -2.52 9.50 4.08
N TYR A 189 -1.56 9.56 5.01
CA TYR A 189 -1.15 10.78 5.71
C TYR A 189 0.34 11.07 5.46
N PRO A 190 0.74 11.69 4.32
CA PRO A 190 2.13 11.79 3.92
C PRO A 190 3.03 12.44 4.98
N LYS A 191 2.62 13.56 5.59
CA LYS A 191 3.41 14.25 6.64
C LYS A 191 3.72 13.34 7.83
N MET A 192 2.77 12.50 8.24
CA MET A 192 2.96 11.53 9.30
C MET A 192 3.90 10.41 8.85
N ILE A 193 3.68 9.89 7.64
CA ILE A 193 4.51 8.80 7.08
C ILE A 193 5.97 9.24 7.02
N PHE A 194 6.27 10.40 6.46
CA PHE A 194 7.63 10.92 6.37
C PHE A 194 8.30 11.06 7.75
N ALA A 195 7.55 11.60 8.73
CA ALA A 195 8.08 11.75 10.08
C ALA A 195 8.39 10.39 10.74
N PHE A 196 7.63 9.34 10.45
CA PHE A 196 7.89 7.99 10.93
C PHE A 196 9.02 7.30 10.15
N ASN A 197 9.12 7.52 8.85
CA ASN A 197 10.17 6.97 8.02
C ASN A 197 11.57 7.40 8.50
N ASP A 198 11.70 8.61 9.05
CA ASP A 198 12.97 9.12 9.60
C ASP A 198 13.46 8.30 10.80
N ILE A 199 12.55 7.75 11.60
CA ILE A 199 12.89 7.02 12.84
C ILE A 199 12.76 5.51 12.70
N ALA A 200 12.09 5.01 11.67
CA ALA A 200 11.95 3.59 11.38
C ALA A 200 13.26 3.00 10.84
N LYS A 201 13.52 1.73 11.10
CA LYS A 201 14.65 0.97 10.54
C LYS A 201 14.31 0.38 9.19
N ALA A 202 13.07 -0.10 9.06
CA ALA A 202 12.48 -0.65 7.86
C ALA A 202 10.98 -0.36 7.85
N GLY A 203 10.36 -0.44 6.70
CA GLY A 203 8.92 -0.27 6.56
C GLY A 203 8.45 -0.72 5.19
N MET A 204 7.15 -0.78 5.04
CA MET A 204 6.42 -1.04 3.81
C MET A 204 4.97 -0.59 3.98
N ASP A 205 4.21 -0.52 2.92
CA ASP A 205 2.77 -0.37 3.02
C ASP A 205 2.07 -1.71 3.35
N ILE A 206 0.78 -1.67 3.67
CA ILE A 206 -0.06 -2.86 3.94
C ILE A 206 -1.10 -2.96 2.84
N SER A 207 -0.81 -3.75 1.82
CA SER A 207 -1.68 -4.02 0.68
C SER A 207 -2.47 -5.32 0.83
N ASP A 208 -1.80 -6.43 1.15
CA ASP A 208 -2.40 -7.78 1.24
C ASP A 208 -2.82 -8.18 2.67
N GLY A 209 -2.57 -7.31 3.63
CA GLY A 209 -2.81 -7.56 5.04
C GLY A 209 -1.56 -8.01 5.80
N ILE A 210 -1.50 -7.66 7.07
CA ILE A 210 -0.32 -7.86 7.91
C ILE A 210 0.21 -9.30 7.89
N PHE A 211 -0.68 -10.30 7.76
CA PHE A 211 -0.27 -11.72 7.72
C PHE A 211 0.60 -12.07 6.51
N VAL A 212 0.39 -11.39 5.37
CA VAL A 212 1.21 -11.55 4.15
C VAL A 212 2.51 -10.76 4.31
N GLU A 213 2.40 -9.50 4.76
CA GLU A 213 3.55 -8.60 4.89
C GLU A 213 4.58 -9.11 5.91
N LEU A 214 4.15 -9.73 7.00
CA LEU A 214 5.07 -10.41 7.91
C LEU A 214 5.83 -11.55 7.22
N GLY A 215 5.17 -12.26 6.30
CA GLY A 215 5.83 -13.30 5.50
C GLY A 215 6.93 -12.72 4.62
N ARG A 216 6.65 -11.62 3.92
CA ARG A 216 7.61 -10.89 3.08
C ARG A 216 8.78 -10.37 3.91
N LEU A 217 8.50 -9.66 5.01
CA LEU A 217 9.51 -9.11 5.89
C LEU A 217 10.37 -10.21 6.56
N GLY A 218 9.74 -11.30 7.01
CA GLY A 218 10.44 -12.44 7.62
C GLY A 218 11.40 -13.11 6.64
N GLN A 219 10.99 -13.29 5.40
CA GLN A 219 11.82 -13.89 4.35
C GLN A 219 13.00 -13.00 3.98
N ILE A 220 12.78 -11.70 3.77
CA ILE A 220 13.81 -10.72 3.36
C ILE A 220 14.86 -10.54 4.47
N ASN A 221 14.42 -10.50 5.75
CA ASN A 221 15.29 -10.20 6.89
C ASN A 221 15.80 -11.46 7.61
N LYS A 222 15.35 -12.65 7.21
CA LYS A 222 15.69 -13.94 7.86
C LYS A 222 15.36 -13.94 9.36
N VAL A 223 14.19 -13.41 9.72
CA VAL A 223 13.68 -13.34 11.09
C VAL A 223 12.32 -13.99 11.20
N ASP A 224 11.95 -14.38 12.43
CA ASP A 224 10.61 -14.75 12.81
C ASP A 224 9.97 -13.65 13.67
N PHE A 225 8.65 -13.68 13.85
CA PHE A 225 7.90 -12.68 14.60
C PHE A 225 7.06 -13.33 15.71
N GLU A 226 7.29 -12.85 16.91
CA GLU A 226 6.41 -13.13 18.06
C GLU A 226 5.28 -12.09 18.07
N LEU A 227 4.04 -12.55 17.99
CA LEU A 227 2.88 -11.67 18.07
C LEU A 227 2.63 -11.28 19.53
N LEU A 228 2.55 -9.98 19.79
CA LEU A 228 2.26 -9.37 21.08
C LEU A 228 0.76 -9.09 21.27
N LYS A 229 -0.04 -9.29 20.21
CA LYS A 229 -1.49 -9.12 20.19
C LYS A 229 -2.14 -10.32 19.53
N PRO A 230 -3.33 -10.76 20.00
CA PRO A 230 -4.07 -11.82 19.36
C PRO A 230 -4.46 -11.45 17.93
N LYS A 231 -4.45 -12.44 17.04
CA LYS A 231 -4.90 -12.27 15.65
C LYS A 231 -6.39 -11.93 15.64
N GLY A 232 -6.75 -10.92 14.85
CA GLY A 232 -8.13 -10.50 14.64
C GLY A 232 -8.32 -10.07 13.18
N GLU A 233 -9.45 -9.47 12.85
CA GLU A 233 -9.72 -8.97 11.49
C GLU A 233 -8.63 -8.04 10.98
N TRP A 234 -8.09 -7.18 11.84
CA TRP A 234 -7.00 -6.25 11.53
C TRP A 234 -5.77 -6.93 10.93
N PHE A 235 -5.52 -8.19 11.32
CA PHE A 235 -4.37 -8.96 10.86
C PHE A 235 -4.53 -9.46 9.41
N TYR A 236 -5.76 -9.64 8.98
CA TYR A 236 -6.12 -10.18 7.66
C TYR A 236 -6.72 -9.14 6.71
N SER A 237 -6.82 -7.88 7.12
CA SER A 237 -7.48 -6.83 6.35
C SER A 237 -6.61 -6.38 5.19
N PRO A 238 -7.05 -6.58 3.92
CA PRO A 238 -6.33 -6.12 2.74
C PRO A 238 -6.60 -4.65 2.46
N GLU A 239 -5.84 -4.07 1.54
CA GLU A 239 -6.03 -2.74 0.97
C GLU A 239 -6.11 -1.61 2.01
N GLU A 240 -5.36 -1.76 3.10
CA GLU A 240 -5.29 -0.75 4.15
C GLU A 240 -4.44 0.46 3.73
N TYR A 241 -3.39 0.23 2.93
CA TYR A 241 -2.43 1.23 2.45
C TYR A 241 -1.89 2.13 3.57
N GLN A 242 -1.85 1.57 4.77
CA GLN A 242 -1.15 2.12 5.93
C GLN A 242 0.26 1.55 5.99
N MET A 243 1.14 2.30 6.63
CA MET A 243 2.52 1.86 6.78
C MET A 243 2.70 0.88 7.93
N LEU A 244 3.40 -0.20 7.65
CA LEU A 244 3.97 -1.14 8.60
C LEU A 244 5.42 -0.73 8.88
N TYR A 245 5.75 -0.47 10.14
CA TYR A 245 7.08 -0.01 10.55
C TYR A 245 7.79 -1.03 11.40
N ALA A 246 9.11 -1.16 11.19
CA ALA A 246 10.01 -1.81 12.13
C ALA A 246 10.80 -0.74 12.92
N LEU A 247 10.68 -0.79 14.24
CA LEU A 247 11.23 0.19 15.17
C LEU A 247 12.21 -0.46 16.15
N GLY A 248 13.40 0.10 16.28
CA GLY A 248 14.30 -0.30 17.35
C GLY A 248 13.80 0.16 18.72
N ALA A 249 14.08 -0.59 19.78
CA ALA A 249 13.60 -0.32 21.14
C ALA A 249 13.88 1.14 21.60
N LYS A 250 15.05 1.68 21.28
CA LYS A 250 15.43 3.08 21.60
C LYS A 250 14.52 4.14 20.98
N ASN A 251 13.85 3.83 19.88
CA ASN A 251 12.98 4.76 19.15
C ASN A 251 11.51 4.67 19.57
N LEU A 252 11.12 3.69 20.39
CA LEU A 252 9.71 3.47 20.74
C LEU A 252 9.06 4.68 21.41
N LYS A 253 9.74 5.29 22.39
CA LYS A 253 9.23 6.49 23.07
C LYS A 253 9.04 7.66 22.10
N LYS A 254 10.02 7.87 21.21
CA LYS A 254 9.95 8.89 20.17
C LYS A 254 8.77 8.62 19.23
N ALA A 255 8.61 7.36 18.79
CA ALA A 255 7.51 6.94 17.93
C ALA A 255 6.13 7.14 18.60
N GLN A 256 6.00 6.80 19.90
CA GLN A 256 4.76 7.04 20.66
C GLN A 256 4.42 8.54 20.75
N ASN A 257 5.41 9.38 21.02
CA ASN A 257 5.20 10.82 21.09
C ASN A 257 4.84 11.40 19.71
N LEU A 258 5.47 10.90 18.65
CA LEU A 258 5.17 11.29 17.28
C LEU A 258 3.74 10.88 16.88
N ALA A 259 3.32 9.67 17.20
CA ALA A 259 1.93 9.22 16.98
C ALA A 259 0.93 10.15 17.67
N LYS A 260 1.19 10.52 18.95
CA LYS A 260 0.36 11.48 19.70
C LYS A 260 0.26 12.83 19.00
N LYS A 261 1.38 13.37 18.49
CA LYS A 261 1.41 14.64 17.73
C LYS A 261 0.48 14.61 16.51
N PHE A 262 0.41 13.49 15.83
CA PHE A 262 -0.47 13.28 14.67
C PHE A 262 -1.87 12.75 15.05
N ARG A 263 -2.24 12.76 16.34
CA ARG A 263 -3.52 12.24 16.84
C ARG A 263 -3.77 10.76 16.47
N HIS A 264 -2.71 9.97 16.51
CA HIS A 264 -2.74 8.53 16.27
C HIS A 264 -2.24 7.75 17.48
N HIS A 265 -2.59 6.46 17.54
CA HIS A 265 -2.00 5.47 18.41
C HIS A 265 -0.95 4.67 17.63
N LEU A 266 0.22 4.49 18.22
CA LEU A 266 1.19 3.52 17.76
C LEU A 266 0.78 2.14 18.29
N VAL A 267 0.34 1.27 17.40
CA VAL A 267 -0.05 -0.10 17.74
C VAL A 267 1.13 -1.02 17.51
N ILE A 268 1.85 -1.35 18.58
CA ILE A 268 2.92 -2.35 18.56
C ILE A 268 2.26 -3.72 18.66
N PHE A 269 2.44 -4.59 17.67
CA PHE A 269 1.73 -5.85 17.57
C PHE A 269 2.63 -7.09 17.49
N ALA A 270 3.91 -6.92 17.14
CA ALA A 270 4.86 -8.02 17.05
C ALA A 270 6.28 -7.57 17.44
N ARG A 271 7.13 -8.55 17.75
CA ARG A 271 8.56 -8.38 18.00
C ARG A 271 9.35 -9.38 17.16
N ALA A 272 10.41 -8.90 16.52
CA ALA A 272 11.28 -9.75 15.74
C ALA A 272 12.15 -10.65 16.65
N LYS A 273 12.23 -11.92 16.33
CA LYS A 273 13.03 -12.93 17.03
C LYS A 273 13.88 -13.72 16.03
N ARG A 274 14.80 -14.54 16.52
CA ARG A 274 15.52 -15.50 15.67
C ARG A 274 14.56 -16.56 15.15
N GLY A 275 14.72 -16.94 13.89
CA GLY A 275 13.90 -17.99 13.27
C GLY A 275 13.49 -17.65 11.85
N LYS A 276 12.61 -18.47 11.29
CA LYS A 276 12.04 -18.29 9.97
C LYS A 276 10.53 -18.18 10.12
N TYR A 277 9.99 -17.05 9.79
CA TYR A 277 8.55 -16.85 9.82
C TYR A 277 7.84 -17.75 8.81
N GLN A 278 6.80 -18.43 9.26
CA GLN A 278 5.94 -19.24 8.41
C GLN A 278 4.50 -18.69 8.49
N SER A 279 4.00 -18.19 7.37
CA SER A 279 2.59 -17.85 7.25
C SER A 279 1.77 -19.13 7.09
N LEU A 280 0.77 -19.32 7.94
CA LEU A 280 -0.14 -20.46 7.86
C LEU A 280 -1.30 -20.26 6.87
N LYS A 281 -1.43 -19.07 6.27
CA LYS A 281 -2.50 -18.75 5.32
C LYS A 281 -1.94 -18.40 3.95
N LYS A 282 -2.70 -18.77 2.92
CA LYS A 282 -2.46 -18.37 1.53
C LYS A 282 -2.80 -16.89 1.34
N ASN A 283 -2.14 -16.25 0.38
CA ASN A 283 -2.44 -14.90 -0.05
C ASN A 283 -3.85 -14.83 -0.68
N TRP A 284 -4.43 -13.63 -0.76
CA TRP A 284 -5.73 -13.36 -1.39
C TRP A 284 -5.76 -13.66 -2.89
N HIS A 285 -4.61 -13.61 -3.55
CA HIS A 285 -4.43 -13.83 -4.98
C HIS A 285 -4.13 -15.31 -5.36
N CYS A 286 -4.34 -16.25 -4.44
CA CYS A 286 -4.10 -17.69 -4.65
C CYS A 286 -5.39 -18.48 -4.75
#